data_f3c972c1f5c08ce8876174abce8ef00c
#
_entry.id   f3c972c1f5c08ce8876174abce8ef00c
#
_cell.length_a   1.000
_cell.length_b   1.000
_cell.length_c   1.000
_cell.angle_alpha   90.00
_cell.angle_beta   90.00
_cell.angle_gamma   90.00
#
_symmetry.space_group_name_H-M   'P 1'
#
loop_
_entity.id
_entity.type
_entity.pdbx_description
1 polymer ?
#
loop_
_entity_poly.entity_id
_entity_poly.type
_entity_poly.pdbx_seq_one_letter_code
_entity_poly.pdbx_strand_id
1 'polypeptide(L)'
;MREKEASPGQETAGGEGRRTRRHDPRRRERVLDAALDVLARDGVAGITHRKVAARADVPLGSVTYHFASLTELCARAFARYVQQRITEYGALLAEVTSREELIEVLVDQVREVPSRHRSAILGFELRLAALRDPALRALTQEWSRSSREALARLTGPETAARLDALLEGMIMHTLLSTEREPREVTRAAIVRTLGRAGGSGT
;
A
#
# COMPACT_ATOMS: atom_id res chain seq x y z
N MET A 1 11.06 -71.38 39.48
CA MET A 1 9.73 -70.91 39.01
C MET A 1 9.51 -69.50 39.50
N ARG A 2 9.81 -68.52 38.70
CA ARG A 2 9.39 -67.09 38.84
C ARG A 2 9.30 -66.48 37.47
N GLU A 3 8.06 -66.17 37.05
CA GLU A 3 7.70 -65.52 35.86
C GLU A 3 8.21 -64.05 35.89
N LYS A 4 8.66 -63.56 34.75
CA LYS A 4 9.15 -62.24 34.56
C LYS A 4 8.12 -61.49 33.65
N GLU A 5 7.32 -60.68 34.30
CA GLU A 5 6.35 -59.83 33.61
C GLU A 5 7.07 -58.79 32.72
N ALA A 6 6.62 -58.70 31.49
CA ALA A 6 7.05 -57.69 30.52
C ALA A 6 6.16 -56.49 30.62
N SER A 7 6.73 -55.28 30.83
CA SER A 7 6.06 -53.99 30.70
C SER A 7 5.84 -53.62 29.24
N PRO A 8 4.69 -53.06 28.88
CA PRO A 8 4.44 -52.56 27.53
C PRO A 8 5.09 -51.18 27.31
N GLY A 9 5.67 -51.03 26.12
CA GLY A 9 6.36 -49.85 25.67
C GLY A 9 5.45 -48.63 25.50
N GLN A 10 6.01 -47.49 25.84
CA GLN A 10 5.45 -46.17 25.56
C GLN A 10 5.55 -45.87 24.05
N GLU A 11 4.41 -45.75 23.40
CA GLU A 11 4.30 -45.14 22.07
C GLU A 11 4.55 -43.63 22.16
N THR A 12 5.58 -43.17 21.49
CA THR A 12 5.91 -41.75 21.34
C THR A 12 4.99 -41.12 20.29
N ALA A 13 3.96 -40.45 20.74
CA ALA A 13 3.19 -39.52 19.92
C ALA A 13 4.00 -38.23 19.66
N GLY A 14 4.71 -38.20 18.54
CA GLY A 14 5.57 -37.07 18.18
C GLY A 14 5.81 -36.93 16.68
N GLY A 15 4.80 -36.65 15.88
CA GLY A 15 5.05 -36.61 14.45
C GLY A 15 4.15 -35.74 13.57
N GLU A 16 3.01 -35.27 14.03
CA GLU A 16 2.02 -34.60 13.14
C GLU A 16 2.13 -33.06 13.01
N GLY A 17 2.75 -32.38 13.98
CA GLY A 17 2.81 -30.91 13.97
C GLY A 17 3.79 -30.27 12.97
N ARG A 18 4.67 -31.04 12.31
CA ARG A 18 5.80 -30.52 11.52
C ARG A 18 5.56 -30.52 10.00
N ARG A 19 4.58 -31.25 9.50
CA ARG A 19 4.31 -31.40 8.04
C ARG A 19 3.43 -30.30 7.45
N THR A 20 2.52 -29.70 8.21
CA THR A 20 1.58 -28.67 7.75
C THR A 20 2.21 -27.30 7.51
N ARG A 21 3.37 -26.98 8.11
CA ARG A 21 4.08 -25.71 7.91
C ARG A 21 4.81 -25.57 6.57
N ARG A 22 4.97 -26.63 5.78
CA ARG A 22 5.80 -26.63 4.57
C ARG A 22 5.09 -26.17 3.30
N HIS A 23 3.75 -26.14 3.27
CA HIS A 23 3.00 -25.80 2.07
C HIS A 23 1.86 -24.82 2.39
N ASP A 24 2.20 -23.58 2.71
CA ASP A 24 1.25 -22.49 2.83
C ASP A 24 1.27 -21.68 1.53
N PRO A 25 0.23 -21.78 0.66
CA PRO A 25 0.17 -21.09 -0.62
C PRO A 25 0.14 -19.56 -0.46
N ARG A 26 -0.30 -19.05 0.71
CA ARG A 26 -0.33 -17.62 1.02
C ARG A 26 0.97 -17.09 1.65
N ARG A 27 1.99 -17.94 1.83
CA ARG A 27 3.25 -17.52 2.48
C ARG A 27 3.92 -16.37 1.75
N ARG A 28 3.97 -16.42 0.42
CA ARG A 28 4.55 -15.37 -0.41
C ARG A 28 3.81 -14.03 -0.22
N GLU A 29 2.49 -14.05 -0.17
CA GLU A 29 1.67 -12.86 0.08
C GLU A 29 1.91 -12.29 1.48
N ARG A 30 1.93 -13.14 2.52
CA ARG A 30 2.27 -12.72 3.88
C ARG A 30 3.64 -12.06 3.98
N VAL A 31 4.63 -12.56 3.25
CA VAL A 31 5.97 -11.93 3.19
C VAL A 31 5.90 -10.55 2.54
N LEU A 32 5.12 -10.38 1.46
CA LEU A 32 4.93 -9.07 0.82
C LEU A 32 4.19 -8.09 1.74
N ASP A 33 3.14 -8.53 2.43
CA ASP A 33 2.40 -7.69 3.38
C ASP A 33 3.29 -7.28 4.57
N ALA A 34 4.09 -8.22 5.09
CA ALA A 34 5.09 -7.95 6.13
C ALA A 34 6.20 -6.98 5.64
N ALA A 35 6.61 -7.09 4.38
CA ALA A 35 7.56 -6.15 3.79
C ALA A 35 6.99 -4.73 3.74
N LEU A 36 5.71 -4.57 3.36
CA LEU A 36 5.02 -3.28 3.40
C LEU A 36 4.92 -2.73 4.83
N ASP A 37 4.67 -3.56 5.83
CA ASP A 37 4.67 -3.13 7.24
C ASP A 37 6.05 -2.62 7.70
N VAL A 38 7.12 -3.31 7.30
CA VAL A 38 8.49 -2.89 7.63
C VAL A 38 8.87 -1.62 6.87
N LEU A 39 8.51 -1.51 5.59
CA LEU A 39 8.73 -0.30 4.78
C LEU A 39 8.00 0.92 5.36
N ALA A 40 6.76 0.76 5.82
CA ALA A 40 6.00 1.86 6.45
C ALA A 40 6.61 2.33 7.77
N ARG A 41 7.24 1.43 8.54
CA ARG A 41 7.81 1.73 9.85
C ARG A 41 9.26 2.21 9.78
N ASP A 42 10.09 1.53 8.97
CA ASP A 42 11.54 1.69 8.99
C ASP A 42 12.08 2.34 7.70
N GLY A 43 11.23 2.58 6.71
CA GLY A 43 11.61 3.08 5.38
C GLY A 43 12.38 2.08 4.53
N VAL A 44 12.69 2.47 3.29
CA VAL A 44 13.47 1.65 2.35
C VAL A 44 14.89 1.40 2.85
N ALA A 45 15.51 2.36 3.53
CA ALA A 45 16.84 2.21 4.08
C ALA A 45 16.91 1.24 5.28
N GLY A 46 15.80 1.08 5.99
CA GLY A 46 15.73 0.28 7.21
C GLY A 46 15.25 -1.15 7.04
N ILE A 47 14.77 -1.55 5.84
CA ILE A 47 14.26 -2.90 5.59
C ILE A 47 15.40 -3.93 5.51
N THR A 48 15.18 -5.12 6.08
CA THR A 48 16.08 -6.27 5.95
C THR A 48 15.27 -7.57 5.84
N HIS A 49 15.82 -8.60 5.20
CA HIS A 49 15.17 -9.91 5.14
C HIS A 49 14.84 -10.47 6.54
N ARG A 50 15.69 -10.20 7.54
CA ARG A 50 15.45 -10.64 8.94
C ARG A 50 14.24 -9.96 9.57
N LYS A 51 14.10 -8.63 9.37
CA LYS A 51 12.94 -7.88 9.87
C LYS A 51 11.64 -8.36 9.21
N VAL A 52 11.68 -8.57 7.89
CA VAL A 52 10.53 -9.09 7.14
C VAL A 52 10.17 -10.50 7.56
N ALA A 53 11.14 -11.40 7.73
CA ALA A 53 10.91 -12.77 8.20
C ALA A 53 10.26 -12.78 9.60
N ALA A 54 10.78 -11.97 10.51
CA ALA A 54 10.22 -11.82 11.87
C ALA A 54 8.78 -11.26 11.83
N ARG A 55 8.52 -10.25 10.99
CA ARG A 55 7.19 -9.64 10.85
C ARG A 55 6.17 -10.58 10.21
N ALA A 56 6.61 -11.42 9.25
CA ALA A 56 5.76 -12.41 8.56
C ALA A 56 5.53 -13.69 9.37
N ASP A 57 6.23 -13.85 10.50
CA ASP A 57 6.30 -15.10 11.27
C ASP A 57 6.69 -16.31 10.39
N VAL A 58 7.82 -16.16 9.68
CA VAL A 58 8.38 -17.22 8.83
C VAL A 58 9.89 -17.35 9.06
N PRO A 59 10.47 -18.54 8.81
CA PRO A 59 11.92 -18.70 8.80
C PRO A 59 12.58 -17.78 7.76
N LEU A 60 13.75 -17.22 8.07
CA LEU A 60 14.53 -16.38 7.16
C LEU A 60 14.74 -17.04 5.78
N GLY A 61 15.04 -18.34 5.76
CA GLY A 61 15.18 -19.10 4.53
C GLY A 61 13.92 -19.13 3.65
N SER A 62 12.72 -18.92 4.22
CA SER A 62 11.50 -18.78 3.41
C SER A 62 11.48 -17.46 2.62
N VAL A 63 11.96 -16.37 3.19
CA VAL A 63 12.03 -15.08 2.50
C VAL A 63 13.04 -15.14 1.36
N THR A 64 14.25 -15.63 1.63
CA THR A 64 15.32 -15.73 0.61
C THR A 64 15.03 -16.79 -0.45
N TYR A 65 14.19 -17.78 -0.17
CA TYR A 65 13.69 -18.71 -1.18
C TYR A 65 12.75 -18.08 -2.18
N HIS A 66 11.88 -17.16 -1.73
CA HIS A 66 10.88 -16.52 -2.58
C HIS A 66 11.39 -15.26 -3.29
N PHE A 67 12.41 -14.60 -2.74
CA PHE A 67 12.95 -13.33 -3.25
C PHE A 67 14.47 -13.38 -3.24
N ALA A 68 15.06 -13.29 -4.45
CA ALA A 68 16.51 -13.41 -4.65
C ALA A 68 17.30 -12.25 -4.03
N SER A 69 16.67 -11.09 -3.87
CA SER A 69 17.30 -9.90 -3.28
C SER A 69 16.29 -9.05 -2.50
N LEU A 70 16.83 -8.17 -1.65
CA LEU A 70 16.02 -7.19 -0.93
C LEU A 70 15.37 -6.18 -1.89
N THR A 71 16.08 -5.83 -2.97
CA THR A 71 15.58 -4.95 -4.03
C THR A 71 14.37 -5.58 -4.73
N GLU A 72 14.45 -6.85 -5.08
CA GLU A 72 13.30 -7.57 -5.66
C GLU A 72 12.13 -7.64 -4.69
N LEU A 73 12.38 -7.96 -3.42
CA LEU A 73 11.33 -7.99 -2.40
C LEU A 73 10.63 -6.63 -2.27
N CYS A 74 11.39 -5.53 -2.20
CA CYS A 74 10.84 -4.17 -2.15
C CYS A 74 10.02 -3.85 -3.40
N ALA A 75 10.54 -4.12 -4.59
CA ALA A 75 9.85 -3.86 -5.85
C ALA A 75 8.52 -4.62 -5.94
N ARG A 76 8.50 -5.91 -5.54
CA ARG A 76 7.28 -6.74 -5.52
C ARG A 76 6.27 -6.26 -4.46
N ALA A 77 6.75 -5.85 -3.29
CA ALA A 77 5.90 -5.29 -2.24
C ALA A 77 5.25 -3.96 -2.68
N PHE A 78 6.03 -3.05 -3.26
CA PHE A 78 5.50 -1.80 -3.80
C PHE A 78 4.56 -2.02 -4.99
N ALA A 79 4.84 -2.96 -5.89
CA ALA A 79 3.92 -3.30 -6.98
C ALA A 79 2.56 -3.77 -6.44
N ARG A 80 2.54 -4.63 -5.42
CA ARG A 80 1.30 -5.05 -4.74
C ARG A 80 0.56 -3.85 -4.12
N TYR A 81 1.27 -2.97 -3.45
CA TYR A 81 0.71 -1.75 -2.87
C TYR A 81 0.08 -0.85 -3.95
N VAL A 82 0.80 -0.58 -5.04
CA VAL A 82 0.31 0.25 -6.15
C VAL A 82 -0.96 -0.32 -6.77
N GLN A 83 -0.98 -1.63 -7.07
CA GLN A 83 -2.17 -2.29 -7.63
C GLN A 83 -3.37 -2.19 -6.70
N GLN A 84 -3.17 -2.37 -5.40
CA GLN A 84 -4.23 -2.18 -4.42
C GLN A 84 -4.74 -0.73 -4.43
N ARG A 85 -3.85 0.27 -4.45
CA ARG A 85 -4.23 1.69 -4.49
C ARG A 85 -5.00 2.05 -5.76
N ILE A 86 -4.55 1.56 -6.93
CA ILE A 86 -5.24 1.77 -8.21
C ILE A 86 -6.67 1.20 -8.15
N THR A 87 -6.81 -0.03 -7.67
CA THR A 87 -8.12 -0.69 -7.57
C THR A 87 -9.06 0.06 -6.62
N GLU A 88 -8.59 0.39 -5.42
CA GLU A 88 -9.40 1.08 -4.40
C GLU A 88 -9.82 2.48 -4.86
N TYR A 89 -8.88 3.24 -5.45
CA TYR A 89 -9.18 4.59 -5.94
C TYR A 89 -10.10 4.56 -7.15
N GLY A 90 -9.88 3.63 -8.08
CA GLY A 90 -10.76 3.42 -9.23
C GLY A 90 -12.19 3.06 -8.82
N ALA A 91 -12.35 2.17 -7.86
CA ALA A 91 -13.66 1.79 -7.31
C ALA A 91 -14.35 2.99 -6.62
N LEU A 92 -13.60 3.74 -5.80
CA LEU A 92 -14.12 4.93 -5.11
C LEU A 92 -14.66 5.97 -6.10
N LEU A 93 -13.92 6.27 -7.17
CA LEU A 93 -14.35 7.25 -8.17
C LEU A 93 -15.43 6.72 -9.12
N ALA A 94 -15.61 5.40 -9.24
CA ALA A 94 -16.68 4.82 -10.05
C ALA A 94 -18.08 5.04 -9.44
N GLU A 95 -18.16 5.20 -8.12
CA GLU A 95 -19.41 5.47 -7.39
C GLU A 95 -19.84 6.95 -7.44
N VAL A 96 -18.94 7.84 -7.89
CA VAL A 96 -19.20 9.28 -7.94
C VAL A 96 -20.13 9.62 -9.09
N THR A 97 -21.28 10.23 -8.78
CA THR A 97 -22.34 10.58 -9.75
C THR A 97 -22.51 12.09 -9.96
N SER A 98 -21.97 12.90 -9.05
CA SER A 98 -22.10 14.37 -9.10
C SER A 98 -20.79 15.07 -8.79
N ARG A 99 -20.72 16.35 -9.23
CA ARG A 99 -19.59 17.22 -8.91
C ARG A 99 -19.40 17.43 -7.40
N GLU A 100 -20.48 17.55 -6.68
CA GLU A 100 -20.45 17.76 -5.22
C GLU A 100 -19.90 16.52 -4.51
N GLU A 101 -20.35 15.32 -4.90
CA GLU A 101 -19.80 14.06 -4.41
C GLU A 101 -18.31 13.93 -4.72
N LEU A 102 -17.86 14.32 -5.92
CA LEU A 102 -16.45 14.33 -6.25
C LEU A 102 -15.66 15.24 -5.29
N ILE A 103 -16.15 16.45 -5.03
CA ILE A 103 -15.50 17.39 -4.11
C ILE A 103 -15.36 16.75 -2.72
N GLU A 104 -16.43 16.18 -2.18
CA GLU A 104 -16.42 15.58 -0.85
C GLU A 104 -15.48 14.36 -0.78
N VAL A 105 -15.49 13.49 -1.78
CA VAL A 105 -14.56 12.35 -1.89
C VAL A 105 -13.10 12.84 -1.90
N LEU A 106 -12.78 13.87 -2.68
CA LEU A 106 -11.41 14.40 -2.75
C LEU A 106 -10.99 15.11 -1.45
N VAL A 107 -11.91 15.81 -0.79
CA VAL A 107 -11.67 16.42 0.52
C VAL A 107 -11.37 15.33 1.55
N ASP A 108 -12.14 14.26 1.58
CA ASP A 108 -11.95 13.14 2.51
C ASP A 108 -10.65 12.39 2.22
N GLN A 109 -10.23 12.27 0.96
CA GLN A 109 -8.91 11.70 0.61
C GLN A 109 -7.75 12.44 1.30
N VAL A 110 -7.82 13.76 1.38
CA VAL A 110 -6.80 14.57 2.05
C VAL A 110 -6.95 14.49 3.57
N ARG A 111 -8.17 14.58 4.09
CA ARG A 111 -8.44 14.71 5.53
C ARG A 111 -8.35 13.42 6.32
N GLU A 112 -8.60 12.28 5.69
CA GLU A 112 -8.49 10.96 6.32
C GLU A 112 -7.05 10.40 6.35
N VAL A 113 -6.06 11.21 5.94
CA VAL A 113 -4.64 10.80 6.00
C VAL A 113 -4.24 10.24 7.36
N PRO A 114 -4.67 10.78 8.52
CA PRO A 114 -4.35 10.19 9.81
C PRO A 114 -4.81 8.73 9.96
N SER A 115 -5.99 8.37 9.45
CA SER A 115 -6.49 6.99 9.47
C SER A 115 -5.79 6.09 8.43
N ARG A 116 -5.25 6.70 7.37
CA ARG A 116 -4.49 6.04 6.28
C ARG A 116 -2.98 6.30 6.37
N HIS A 117 -2.49 6.70 7.54
CA HIS A 117 -1.10 7.15 7.75
C HIS A 117 -0.08 6.15 7.17
N ARG A 118 -0.23 4.85 7.45
CA ARG A 118 0.62 3.80 6.90
C ARG A 118 0.65 3.81 5.36
N SER A 119 -0.52 3.92 4.73
CA SER A 119 -0.63 3.92 3.27
C SER A 119 0.02 5.16 2.66
N ALA A 120 -0.18 6.32 3.26
CA ALA A 120 0.41 7.57 2.79
C ALA A 120 1.94 7.56 2.91
N ILE A 121 2.50 7.06 4.02
CA ILE A 121 3.96 6.86 4.17
C ILE A 121 4.49 5.95 3.07
N LEU A 122 3.86 4.80 2.82
CA LEU A 122 4.30 3.90 1.74
C LEU A 122 4.32 4.58 0.38
N GLY A 123 3.34 5.43 0.09
CA GLY A 123 3.30 6.20 -1.15
C GLY A 123 4.49 7.14 -1.30
N PHE A 124 4.88 7.85 -0.24
CA PHE A 124 6.03 8.76 -0.28
C PHE A 124 7.37 8.02 -0.23
N GLU A 125 7.49 6.93 0.53
CA GLU A 125 8.68 6.05 0.50
C GLU A 125 8.93 5.52 -0.92
N LEU A 126 7.88 5.05 -1.61
CA LEU A 126 7.98 4.63 -3.00
C LEU A 126 8.45 5.76 -3.91
N ARG A 127 7.88 6.97 -3.81
CA ARG A 127 8.25 8.12 -4.64
C ARG A 127 9.69 8.55 -4.43
N LEU A 128 10.16 8.60 -3.18
CA LEU A 128 11.56 8.91 -2.86
C LEU A 128 12.52 7.86 -3.41
N ALA A 129 12.18 6.58 -3.27
CA ALA A 129 12.97 5.49 -3.84
C ALA A 129 13.00 5.53 -5.37
N ALA A 130 11.88 5.87 -6.02
CA ALA A 130 11.73 5.98 -7.46
C ALA A 130 12.62 7.08 -8.09
N LEU A 131 13.08 8.06 -7.32
CA LEU A 131 14.04 9.05 -7.81
C LEU A 131 15.40 8.41 -8.19
N ARG A 132 15.71 7.24 -7.60
CA ARG A 132 17.01 6.55 -7.78
C ARG A 132 16.88 5.19 -8.47
N ASP A 133 15.66 4.61 -8.50
CA ASP A 133 15.40 3.28 -9.05
C ASP A 133 14.40 3.36 -10.23
N PRO A 134 14.84 3.05 -11.49
CA PRO A 134 13.97 3.10 -12.66
C PRO A 134 12.79 2.12 -12.59
N ALA A 135 12.94 0.96 -11.94
CA ALA A 135 11.85 -0.02 -11.80
C ALA A 135 10.74 0.53 -10.89
N LEU A 136 11.10 1.18 -9.77
CA LEU A 136 10.16 1.84 -8.88
C LEU A 136 9.54 3.08 -9.53
N ARG A 137 10.29 3.79 -10.39
CA ARG A 137 9.77 4.91 -11.18
C ARG A 137 8.66 4.47 -12.11
N ALA A 138 8.78 3.31 -12.77
CA ALA A 138 7.72 2.76 -13.60
C ALA A 138 6.42 2.52 -12.80
N LEU A 139 6.52 2.04 -11.55
CA LEU A 139 5.36 1.86 -10.67
C LEU A 139 4.69 3.19 -10.30
N THR A 140 5.47 4.23 -10.01
CA THR A 140 4.90 5.56 -9.71
C THR A 140 4.23 6.18 -10.92
N GLN A 141 4.79 5.99 -12.11
CA GLN A 141 4.20 6.45 -13.37
C GLN A 141 2.88 5.72 -13.69
N GLU A 142 2.85 4.41 -13.48
CA GLU A 142 1.62 3.61 -13.64
C GLU A 142 0.53 4.11 -12.68
N TRP A 143 0.86 4.31 -11.43
CA TRP A 143 -0.08 4.81 -10.43
C TRP A 143 -0.63 6.19 -10.80
N SER A 144 0.24 7.18 -11.07
CA SER A 144 -0.21 8.54 -11.46
C SER A 144 -1.05 8.52 -12.74
N ARG A 145 -0.68 7.70 -13.74
CA ARG A 145 -1.48 7.55 -14.96
C ARG A 145 -2.87 7.01 -14.63
N SER A 146 -2.98 5.93 -13.86
CA SER A 146 -4.28 5.34 -13.50
C SER A 146 -5.14 6.28 -12.66
N SER A 147 -4.54 7.04 -11.74
CA SER A 147 -5.24 8.06 -10.95
C SER A 147 -5.80 9.17 -11.84
N ARG A 148 -5.00 9.68 -12.78
CA ARG A 148 -5.43 10.71 -13.72
C ARG A 148 -6.49 10.22 -14.69
N GLU A 149 -6.39 9.00 -15.19
CA GLU A 149 -7.42 8.39 -16.05
C GLU A 149 -8.75 8.24 -15.31
N ALA A 150 -8.73 7.84 -14.04
CA ALA A 150 -9.92 7.75 -13.21
C ALA A 150 -10.58 9.13 -12.99
N LEU A 151 -9.79 10.15 -12.66
CA LEU A 151 -10.26 11.54 -12.49
C LEU A 151 -10.73 12.14 -13.81
N ALA A 152 -10.04 11.86 -14.93
CA ALA A 152 -10.34 12.46 -16.22
C ALA A 152 -11.73 12.12 -16.75
N ARG A 153 -12.26 10.97 -16.36
CA ARG A 153 -13.66 10.58 -16.69
C ARG A 153 -14.69 11.53 -16.08
N LEU A 154 -14.35 12.16 -14.96
CA LEU A 154 -15.24 13.09 -14.22
C LEU A 154 -14.94 14.56 -14.47
N THR A 155 -13.71 14.90 -14.90
CA THR A 155 -13.25 16.31 -14.91
C THR A 155 -12.55 16.74 -16.20
N GLY A 156 -12.24 15.81 -17.08
CA GLY A 156 -11.37 16.02 -18.23
C GLY A 156 -9.87 15.93 -17.89
N PRO A 157 -9.01 15.69 -18.88
CA PRO A 157 -7.60 15.29 -18.66
C PRO A 157 -6.74 16.40 -18.02
N GLU A 158 -6.94 17.66 -18.41
CA GLU A 158 -6.16 18.78 -17.88
C GLU A 158 -6.47 19.03 -16.39
N THR A 159 -7.75 19.03 -16.03
CA THR A 159 -8.20 19.19 -14.63
C THR A 159 -7.77 17.99 -13.78
N ALA A 160 -7.84 16.78 -14.31
CA ALA A 160 -7.38 15.58 -13.64
C ALA A 160 -5.89 15.63 -13.29
N ALA A 161 -5.04 16.12 -14.21
CA ALA A 161 -3.61 16.27 -13.94
C ALA A 161 -3.32 17.30 -12.84
N ARG A 162 -4.08 18.41 -12.81
CA ARG A 162 -3.96 19.43 -11.76
C ARG A 162 -4.43 18.90 -10.39
N LEU A 163 -5.55 18.17 -10.36
CA LEU A 163 -6.08 17.58 -9.14
C LEU A 163 -5.11 16.51 -8.57
N ASP A 164 -4.56 15.63 -9.40
CA ASP A 164 -3.60 14.62 -8.99
C ASP A 164 -2.41 15.26 -8.26
N ALA A 165 -1.81 16.30 -8.85
CA ALA A 165 -0.70 17.02 -8.25
C ALA A 165 -1.10 17.79 -6.97
N LEU A 166 -2.26 18.43 -6.95
CA LEU A 166 -2.78 19.14 -5.77
C LEU A 166 -3.00 18.18 -4.61
N LEU A 167 -3.70 17.07 -4.84
CA LEU A 167 -4.02 16.08 -3.81
C LEU A 167 -2.75 15.48 -3.21
N GLU A 168 -1.76 15.15 -4.05
CA GLU A 168 -0.48 14.62 -3.57
C GLU A 168 0.24 15.63 -2.65
N GLY A 169 0.29 16.90 -3.03
CA GLY A 169 0.85 17.98 -2.21
C GLY A 169 0.09 18.16 -0.89
N MET A 170 -1.23 18.20 -0.94
CA MET A 170 -2.07 18.38 0.26
C MET A 170 -1.94 17.18 1.22
N ILE A 171 -1.89 15.94 0.71
CA ILE A 171 -1.66 14.74 1.51
C ILE A 171 -0.30 14.82 2.21
N MET A 172 0.75 15.22 1.50
CA MET A 172 2.08 15.40 2.10
C MET A 172 2.05 16.45 3.20
N HIS A 173 1.45 17.61 2.95
CA HIS A 173 1.31 18.65 3.97
C HIS A 173 0.55 18.17 5.20
N THR A 174 -0.54 17.42 5.01
CA THR A 174 -1.32 16.84 6.11
C THR A 174 -0.51 15.84 6.94
N LEU A 175 0.38 15.05 6.32
CA LEU A 175 1.27 14.12 7.02
C LEU A 175 2.32 14.83 7.88
N LEU A 176 2.81 15.98 7.41
CA LEU A 176 3.90 16.74 8.03
C LEU A 176 3.41 17.81 9.00
N SER A 177 2.12 18.17 8.95
CA SER A 177 1.56 19.23 9.79
C SER A 177 1.25 18.72 11.21
N THR A 178 1.56 19.54 12.18
CA THR A 178 1.15 19.36 13.58
C THR A 178 -0.25 19.92 13.86
N GLU A 179 -0.74 20.80 12.96
CA GLU A 179 -2.06 21.42 13.06
C GLU A 179 -2.95 20.97 11.91
N ARG A 180 -4.21 20.74 12.21
CA ARG A 180 -5.19 20.35 11.20
C ARG A 180 -5.69 21.57 10.44
N GLU A 181 -5.47 21.62 9.12
CA GLU A 181 -6.06 22.63 8.28
C GLU A 181 -7.61 22.54 8.30
N PRO A 182 -8.35 23.66 8.32
CA PRO A 182 -9.81 23.66 8.23
C PRO A 182 -10.31 22.97 6.97
N ARG A 183 -11.43 22.21 7.08
CA ARG A 183 -12.03 21.49 5.93
C ARG A 183 -12.33 22.43 4.76
N GLU A 184 -12.77 23.63 5.06
CA GLU A 184 -13.15 24.67 4.10
C GLU A 184 -11.98 25.11 3.21
N VAL A 185 -10.76 25.12 3.75
CA VAL A 185 -9.54 25.49 3.00
C VAL A 185 -9.21 24.38 1.99
N THR A 186 -9.22 23.11 2.42
CA THR A 186 -9.06 21.96 1.54
C THR A 186 -10.11 21.97 0.43
N ARG A 187 -11.38 22.15 0.80
CA ARG A 187 -12.50 22.20 -0.13
C ARG A 187 -12.36 23.33 -1.13
N ALA A 188 -12.02 24.51 -0.67
CA ALA A 188 -11.85 25.69 -1.55
C ALA A 188 -10.72 25.50 -2.58
N ALA A 189 -9.62 24.84 -2.22
CA ALA A 189 -8.53 24.52 -3.14
C ALA A 189 -8.98 23.55 -4.24
N ILE A 190 -9.71 22.50 -3.87
CA ILE A 190 -10.27 21.50 -4.80
C ILE A 190 -11.29 22.16 -5.74
N VAL A 191 -12.24 22.95 -5.20
CA VAL A 191 -13.26 23.66 -5.99
C VAL A 191 -12.63 24.61 -7.01
N ARG A 192 -11.59 25.36 -6.61
CA ARG A 192 -10.85 26.26 -7.53
C ARG A 192 -10.17 25.48 -8.64
N THR A 193 -9.57 24.35 -8.34
CA THR A 193 -8.89 23.51 -9.33
C THR A 193 -9.88 22.87 -10.32
N LEU A 194 -11.06 22.48 -9.83
CA LEU A 194 -12.16 22.02 -10.68
C LEU A 194 -12.72 23.09 -11.62
N GLY A 195 -12.48 24.38 -11.32
CA GLY A 195 -13.04 25.49 -12.08
C GLY A 195 -14.55 25.66 -11.85
N ARG A 196 -15.15 26.65 -12.56
CA ARG A 196 -16.61 26.84 -12.52
C ARG A 196 -17.32 25.73 -13.27
N ALA A 197 -18.43 25.23 -12.74
CA ALA A 197 -19.33 24.37 -13.48
C ALA A 197 -19.89 25.13 -14.67
N GLY A 198 -19.58 24.70 -15.90
CA GLY A 198 -20.14 25.28 -17.12
C GLY A 198 -19.45 26.54 -17.64
N GLY A 199 -18.25 26.38 -18.17
CA GLY A 199 -17.63 27.26 -19.14
C GLY A 199 -17.28 26.43 -20.37
N SER A 200 -18.31 26.01 -21.12
CA SER A 200 -18.14 25.61 -22.52
C SER A 200 -17.71 26.87 -23.22
N GLY A 201 -16.41 27.01 -23.53
CA GLY A 201 -15.90 28.08 -24.37
C GLY A 201 -16.58 28.06 -25.74
N THR A 202 -17.14 29.14 -26.10
CA THR A 202 -17.42 29.56 -27.47
C THR A 202 -16.15 29.61 -28.28
#